data_1f9368a0715992af7d8ae3980a2e80c7
#
_entry.id   1f9368a0715992af7d8ae3980a2e80c7
#
_cell.length_a   1.000
_cell.length_b   1.000
_cell.length_c   1.000
_cell.angle_alpha   90.00
_cell.angle_beta   90.00
_cell.angle_gamma   90.00
#
_symmetry.space_group_name_H-M   'P 1'
#
loop_
_entity.id
_entity.type
_entity.pdbx_description
1 polymer ?
#
loop_
_entity_poly.entity_id
_entity_poly.type
_entity_poly.pdbx_seq_one_letter_code
_entity_poly.pdbx_strand_id
1 'polypeptide(L)'
;MAYQFKREPLTPAEADRLYQACNSVQEKLIIWILLDTGLRVSELCSLTPQNILWQQKSIRISGKGGPYGKKTKKRIVPMSKRVLSLLEHYFAITDKFPIGPRQVQKTVKEIANRAQISKTVTPHILRHTFATLALQKNISLASVQKILGHDRLATTSIYLNFTDEHVVDEFSRKW
;
A
#
# COMPACT_ATOMS: atom_id res chain seq x y z
N MET A 1 -19.86 -10.76 22.91
CA MET A 1 -19.65 -9.57 22.03
C MET A 1 -18.33 -9.77 21.31
N ALA A 2 -18.39 -10.03 20.00
CA ALA A 2 -17.17 -10.18 19.20
C ALA A 2 -16.51 -8.81 19.04
N TYR A 3 -15.31 -8.64 19.55
CA TYR A 3 -14.45 -7.49 19.30
C TYR A 3 -14.11 -7.47 17.82
N GLN A 4 -14.94 -6.84 17.00
CA GLN A 4 -14.56 -6.49 15.65
C GLN A 4 -13.54 -5.35 15.77
N PHE A 5 -12.26 -5.68 15.70
CA PHE A 5 -11.21 -4.71 15.40
C PHE A 5 -11.54 -4.12 14.01
N LYS A 6 -12.27 -3.03 13.97
CA LYS A 6 -12.47 -2.26 12.74
C LYS A 6 -11.10 -1.73 12.33
N ARG A 7 -10.49 -2.41 11.37
CA ARG A 7 -9.26 -1.96 10.71
C ARG A 7 -9.63 -0.84 9.74
N GLU A 8 -9.94 0.32 10.27
CA GLU A 8 -10.31 1.48 9.46
C GLU A 8 -9.11 1.97 8.65
N PRO A 9 -9.27 2.20 7.34
CA PRO A 9 -8.26 2.86 6.53
C PRO A 9 -8.07 4.30 6.99
N LEU A 10 -6.95 4.89 6.61
CA LEU A 10 -6.73 6.32 6.80
C LEU A 10 -7.62 7.11 5.83
N THR A 11 -8.13 8.24 6.29
CA THR A 11 -8.72 9.24 5.41
C THR A 11 -7.64 9.88 4.51
N PRO A 12 -8.00 10.53 3.39
CA PRO A 12 -7.03 11.26 2.58
C PRO A 12 -6.22 12.27 3.40
N ALA A 13 -6.86 13.02 4.28
CA ALA A 13 -6.18 13.99 5.15
C ALA A 13 -5.21 13.35 6.15
N GLU A 14 -5.55 12.19 6.71
CA GLU A 14 -4.63 11.43 7.58
C GLU A 14 -3.44 10.87 6.78
N ALA A 15 -3.68 10.37 5.57
CA ALA A 15 -2.60 9.92 4.69
C ALA A 15 -1.64 11.07 4.33
N ASP A 16 -2.16 12.25 4.02
CA ASP A 16 -1.34 13.44 3.74
C ASP A 16 -0.51 13.86 4.94
N ARG A 17 -1.09 13.88 6.16
CA ARG A 17 -0.32 14.13 7.38
C ARG A 17 0.80 13.10 7.58
N LEU A 18 0.53 11.83 7.29
CA LEU A 18 1.53 10.77 7.40
C LEU A 18 2.69 10.99 6.39
N TYR A 19 2.39 11.39 5.16
CA TYR A 19 3.42 11.75 4.18
C TYR A 19 4.30 12.92 4.66
N GLN A 20 3.67 13.96 5.19
CA GLN A 20 4.36 15.17 5.67
C GLN A 20 5.20 14.92 6.92
N ALA A 21 4.80 13.98 7.76
CA ALA A 21 5.48 13.63 8.99
C ALA A 21 6.79 12.82 8.78
N CYS A 22 7.13 12.44 7.54
CA CYS A 22 8.38 11.73 7.24
C CYS A 22 9.58 12.68 7.25
N ASN A 23 10.53 12.47 8.17
CA ASN A 23 11.70 13.31 8.38
C ASN A 23 12.98 12.80 7.69
N SER A 24 12.98 11.57 7.18
CA SER A 24 14.14 10.96 6.54
C SER A 24 13.78 10.25 5.22
N VAL A 25 14.80 10.00 4.39
CA VAL A 25 14.63 9.19 3.15
C VAL A 25 14.11 7.80 3.48
N GLN A 26 14.61 7.18 4.57
CA GLN A 26 14.16 5.86 5.00
C GLN A 26 12.67 5.86 5.39
N GLU A 27 12.21 6.87 6.12
CA GLU A 27 10.80 7.01 6.49
C GLU A 27 9.91 7.21 5.24
N LYS A 28 10.38 8.04 4.29
CA LYS A 28 9.69 8.22 3.00
C LYS A 28 9.62 6.92 2.20
N LEU A 29 10.70 6.15 2.14
CA LEU A 29 10.71 4.83 1.50
C LEU A 29 9.63 3.91 2.08
N ILE A 30 9.49 3.88 3.40
CA ILE A 30 8.49 3.04 4.06
C ILE A 30 7.07 3.54 3.77
N ILE A 31 6.80 4.79 4.12
CA ILE A 31 5.43 5.32 4.09
C ILE A 31 4.94 5.49 2.65
N TRP A 32 5.74 6.10 1.79
CA TRP A 32 5.31 6.39 0.42
C TRP A 32 5.13 5.11 -0.41
N ILE A 33 6.05 4.15 -0.26
CA ILE A 33 5.89 2.89 -1.00
C ILE A 33 4.65 2.14 -0.51
N LEU A 34 4.44 1.98 0.81
CA LEU A 34 3.28 1.26 1.33
C LEU A 34 1.95 1.91 0.94
N LEU A 35 1.86 3.25 1.01
CA LEU A 35 0.64 3.99 0.69
C LEU A 35 0.37 4.11 -0.82
N ASP A 36 1.39 4.13 -1.66
CA ASP A 36 1.22 4.34 -3.10
C ASP A 36 1.21 3.03 -3.91
N THR A 37 1.60 1.91 -3.30
CA THR A 37 1.69 0.62 -4.00
C THR A 37 0.90 -0.50 -3.35
N GLY A 38 0.55 -0.35 -2.08
CA GLY A 38 -0.13 -1.38 -1.32
C GLY A 38 0.67 -2.67 -1.11
N LEU A 39 2.00 -2.62 -1.18
CA LEU A 39 2.86 -3.78 -0.92
C LEU A 39 2.67 -4.33 0.50
N ARG A 40 2.90 -5.64 0.66
CA ARG A 40 3.03 -6.23 1.99
C ARG A 40 4.37 -5.82 2.59
N VAL A 41 4.45 -5.77 3.93
CA VAL A 41 5.70 -5.41 4.63
C VAL A 41 6.88 -6.30 4.23
N SER A 42 6.65 -7.60 4.07
CA SER A 42 7.69 -8.54 3.62
C SER A 42 8.13 -8.30 2.17
N GLU A 43 7.20 -7.91 1.30
CA GLU A 43 7.50 -7.56 -0.10
C GLU A 43 8.32 -6.27 -0.17
N LEU A 44 7.95 -5.26 0.62
CA LEU A 44 8.70 -4.02 0.76
C LEU A 44 10.15 -4.29 1.20
N CYS A 45 10.34 -5.07 2.29
CA CYS A 45 11.67 -5.35 2.84
C CYS A 45 12.55 -6.23 1.94
N SER A 46 11.96 -6.91 0.95
CA SER A 46 12.69 -7.74 -0.02
C SER A 46 12.97 -7.03 -1.35
N LEU A 47 12.65 -5.74 -1.47
CA LEU A 47 12.89 -4.99 -2.71
C LEU A 47 14.39 -4.86 -3.00
N THR A 48 14.71 -5.08 -4.26
CA THR A 48 16.04 -4.87 -4.86
C THR A 48 15.88 -4.13 -6.19
N PRO A 49 16.95 -3.56 -6.77
CA PRO A 49 16.89 -2.92 -8.08
C PRO A 49 16.31 -3.82 -9.18
N GLN A 50 16.57 -5.14 -9.10
CA GLN A 50 16.10 -6.14 -10.07
C GLN A 50 14.58 -6.34 -10.06
N ASN A 51 13.91 -5.91 -8.98
CA ASN A 51 12.46 -5.91 -8.91
C ASN A 51 11.83 -4.73 -9.66
N ILE A 52 12.60 -3.68 -9.94
CA ILE A 52 12.08 -2.44 -10.51
C ILE A 52 12.14 -2.50 -12.03
N LEU A 53 11.00 -2.30 -12.65
CA LEU A 53 10.83 -2.16 -14.10
C LEU A 53 10.79 -0.67 -14.42
N TRP A 54 11.96 -0.03 -14.50
CA TRP A 54 12.13 1.42 -14.60
C TRP A 54 11.33 2.05 -15.73
N GLN A 55 11.47 1.49 -16.94
CA GLN A 55 10.75 1.98 -18.14
C GLN A 55 9.22 1.85 -18.00
N GLN A 56 8.75 0.80 -17.33
CA GLN A 56 7.32 0.54 -17.10
C GLN A 56 6.79 1.23 -15.84
N LYS A 57 7.64 1.92 -15.08
CA LYS A 57 7.32 2.58 -13.81
C LYS A 57 6.55 1.64 -12.86
N SER A 58 7.05 0.42 -12.69
CA SER A 58 6.38 -0.61 -11.93
C SER A 58 7.36 -1.53 -11.19
N ILE A 59 6.83 -2.26 -10.19
CA ILE A 59 7.56 -3.21 -9.37
C ILE A 59 7.09 -4.62 -9.73
N ARG A 60 8.02 -5.53 -10.00
CA ARG A 60 7.74 -6.96 -10.15
C ARG A 60 7.80 -7.63 -8.80
N ILE A 61 6.68 -8.14 -8.32
CA ILE A 61 6.58 -8.88 -7.06
C ILE A 61 6.40 -10.36 -7.36
N SER A 62 7.24 -11.19 -6.73
CA SER A 62 7.12 -12.64 -6.74
C SER A 62 6.64 -13.10 -5.37
N GLY A 63 5.40 -13.57 -5.29
CA GLY A 63 4.79 -14.08 -4.06
C GLY A 63 4.69 -15.60 -4.04
N LYS A 64 4.67 -16.19 -2.86
CA LYS A 64 4.27 -17.58 -2.70
C LYS A 64 2.76 -17.67 -2.93
N GLY A 65 2.32 -18.43 -3.92
CA GLY A 65 0.92 -18.64 -4.25
C GLY A 65 0.55 -20.12 -4.31
N GLY A 66 -0.76 -20.38 -4.37
CA GLY A 66 -1.34 -21.73 -4.44
C GLY A 66 -1.40 -22.45 -3.10
N PRO A 67 -2.11 -23.62 -3.05
CA PRO A 67 -2.13 -24.49 -1.88
C PRO A 67 -0.69 -24.90 -1.52
N TYR A 68 -0.34 -24.75 -0.24
CA TYR A 68 0.98 -25.09 0.30
C TYR A 68 2.16 -24.28 -0.24
N GLY A 69 1.94 -23.10 -0.86
CA GLY A 69 3.04 -22.24 -1.32
C GLY A 69 3.84 -22.76 -2.52
N LYS A 70 3.33 -23.77 -3.24
CA LYS A 70 4.03 -24.47 -4.32
C LYS A 70 4.11 -23.73 -5.66
N LYS A 71 3.35 -22.64 -5.84
CA LYS A 71 3.35 -21.84 -7.08
C LYS A 71 3.85 -20.42 -6.81
N THR A 72 4.84 -19.98 -7.55
CA THR A 72 5.28 -18.58 -7.54
C THR A 72 4.30 -17.74 -8.36
N LYS A 73 3.56 -16.87 -7.70
CA LYS A 73 2.67 -15.94 -8.38
C LYS A 73 3.39 -14.62 -8.59
N LYS A 74 3.61 -14.27 -9.85
CA LYS A 74 4.19 -12.96 -10.22
C LYS A 74 3.07 -11.96 -10.46
N ARG A 75 3.26 -10.74 -9.96
CA ARG A 75 2.38 -9.62 -10.28
C ARG A 75 3.18 -8.34 -10.50
N ILE A 76 2.59 -7.42 -11.21
CA ILE A 76 3.14 -6.08 -11.48
C ILE A 76 2.36 -5.08 -10.64
N VAL A 77 3.08 -4.22 -9.93
CA VAL A 77 2.55 -3.16 -9.09
C VAL A 77 3.01 -1.83 -9.66
N PRO A 78 2.11 -0.98 -10.17
CA PRO A 78 2.48 0.33 -10.68
C PRO A 78 3.00 1.24 -9.57
N MET A 79 3.88 2.18 -9.91
CA MET A 79 4.45 3.17 -9.00
C MET A 79 3.95 4.57 -9.32
N SER A 80 3.72 5.39 -8.28
CA SER A 80 3.56 6.82 -8.43
C SER A 80 4.89 7.49 -8.85
N LYS A 81 4.79 8.69 -9.43
CA LYS A 81 6.00 9.45 -9.83
C LYS A 81 6.95 9.67 -8.65
N ARG A 82 6.42 9.98 -7.45
CA ARG A 82 7.24 10.20 -6.25
C ARG A 82 7.95 8.93 -5.77
N VAL A 83 7.28 7.76 -5.82
CA VAL A 83 7.91 6.48 -5.46
C VAL A 83 8.98 6.11 -6.45
N LEU A 84 8.72 6.30 -7.75
CA LEU A 84 9.73 6.07 -8.79
C LEU A 84 11.00 6.88 -8.54
N SER A 85 10.86 8.21 -8.42
CA SER A 85 12.00 9.11 -8.17
C SER A 85 12.74 8.76 -6.87
N LEU A 86 12.01 8.42 -5.81
CA LEU A 86 12.61 8.03 -4.54
C LEU A 86 13.44 6.74 -4.65
N LEU A 87 12.93 5.74 -5.37
CA LEU A 87 13.64 4.48 -5.60
C LEU A 87 14.82 4.63 -6.55
N GLU A 88 14.74 5.50 -7.57
CA GLU A 88 15.85 5.85 -8.45
C GLU A 88 17.04 6.40 -7.63
N HIS A 89 16.80 7.39 -6.78
CA HIS A 89 17.84 7.95 -5.92
C HIS A 89 18.38 6.93 -4.91
N TYR A 90 17.49 6.16 -4.30
CA TYR A 90 17.87 5.19 -3.28
C TYR A 90 18.70 4.05 -3.87
N PHE A 91 18.26 3.42 -4.94
CA PHE A 91 18.96 2.31 -5.58
C PHE A 91 20.15 2.72 -6.45
N ALA A 92 20.41 4.03 -6.63
CA ALA A 92 21.65 4.50 -7.18
C ALA A 92 22.87 4.27 -6.25
N ILE A 93 22.63 4.15 -4.94
CA ILE A 93 23.68 4.04 -3.91
C ILE A 93 23.64 2.75 -3.11
N THR A 94 22.62 1.91 -3.28
CA THR A 94 22.47 0.64 -2.56
C THR A 94 21.65 -0.37 -3.37
N ASP A 95 21.86 -1.64 -3.11
CA ASP A 95 21.17 -2.76 -3.78
C ASP A 95 20.12 -3.45 -2.87
N LYS A 96 19.97 -2.99 -1.64
CA LYS A 96 19.11 -3.63 -0.62
C LYS A 96 18.19 -2.63 0.06
N PHE A 97 17.00 -3.09 0.45
CA PHE A 97 16.12 -2.32 1.31
C PHE A 97 16.72 -2.21 2.73
N PRO A 98 16.63 -1.03 3.39
CA PRO A 98 17.48 -0.72 4.54
C PRO A 98 17.11 -1.44 5.83
N ILE A 99 15.88 -1.96 5.96
CA ILE A 99 15.37 -2.47 7.23
C ILE A 99 14.43 -3.66 7.07
N GLY A 100 14.30 -4.44 8.16
CA GLY A 100 13.41 -5.59 8.24
C GLY A 100 11.99 -5.26 8.71
N PRO A 101 11.07 -6.26 8.66
CA PRO A 101 9.64 -6.06 8.93
C PRO A 101 9.32 -5.47 10.32
N ARG A 102 10.02 -5.90 11.36
CA ARG A 102 9.81 -5.38 12.73
C ARG A 102 10.13 -3.89 12.84
N GLN A 103 11.24 -3.48 12.21
CA GLN A 103 11.63 -2.08 12.19
C GLN A 103 10.64 -1.25 11.36
N VAL A 104 10.15 -1.76 10.22
CA VAL A 104 9.08 -1.09 9.45
C VAL A 104 7.85 -0.85 10.32
N GLN A 105 7.39 -1.87 11.07
CA GLN A 105 6.23 -1.73 11.94
C GLN A 105 6.43 -0.66 13.02
N LYS A 106 7.61 -0.64 13.66
CA LYS A 106 7.98 0.35 14.67
C LYS A 106 7.98 1.76 14.06
N THR A 107 8.67 1.95 12.95
CA THR A 107 8.78 3.23 12.23
C THR A 107 7.41 3.75 11.80
N VAL A 108 6.53 2.91 11.24
CA VAL A 108 5.15 3.30 10.87
C VAL A 108 4.39 3.84 12.08
N LYS A 109 4.50 3.18 13.25
CA LYS A 109 3.85 3.63 14.47
C LYS A 109 4.40 4.97 14.95
N GLU A 110 5.72 5.15 14.93
CA GLU A 110 6.39 6.40 15.34
C GLU A 110 5.96 7.58 14.45
N ILE A 111 5.93 7.37 13.12
CA ILE A 111 5.49 8.41 12.18
C ILE A 111 4.01 8.74 12.38
N ALA A 112 3.14 7.73 12.62
CA ALA A 112 1.72 7.94 12.88
C ALA A 112 1.49 8.77 14.16
N ASN A 113 2.24 8.52 15.21
CA ASN A 113 2.20 9.32 16.45
C ASN A 113 2.62 10.77 16.17
N ARG A 114 3.69 10.98 15.40
CA ARG A 114 4.18 12.32 15.01
C ARG A 114 3.19 13.06 14.12
N ALA A 115 2.48 12.32 13.24
CA ALA A 115 1.40 12.83 12.42
C ALA A 115 0.08 13.11 13.18
N GLN A 116 0.07 12.87 14.49
CA GLN A 116 -1.11 13.02 15.35
C GLN A 116 -2.34 12.24 14.86
N ILE A 117 -2.11 11.02 14.41
CA ILE A 117 -3.18 10.11 13.98
C ILE A 117 -3.59 9.28 15.20
N SER A 118 -4.85 9.46 15.66
CA SER A 118 -5.35 8.83 16.89
C SER A 118 -5.61 7.34 16.76
N LYS A 119 -5.87 6.85 15.55
CA LYS A 119 -6.11 5.42 15.29
C LYS A 119 -4.80 4.63 15.15
N THR A 120 -4.86 3.33 15.41
CA THR A 120 -3.70 2.45 15.24
C THR A 120 -3.31 2.35 13.76
N VAL A 121 -2.08 2.73 13.41
CA VAL A 121 -1.53 2.62 12.06
C VAL A 121 -0.51 1.50 12.00
N THR A 122 -0.71 0.60 11.05
CA THR A 122 0.17 -0.55 10.78
C THR A 122 0.44 -0.65 9.27
N PRO A 123 1.46 -1.38 8.82
CA PRO A 123 1.66 -1.63 7.38
C PRO A 123 0.42 -2.24 6.70
N HIS A 124 -0.35 -3.06 7.42
CA HIS A 124 -1.60 -3.61 6.90
C HIS A 124 -2.68 -2.55 6.72
N ILE A 125 -2.79 -1.60 7.65
CA ILE A 125 -3.70 -0.44 7.51
C ILE A 125 -3.29 0.44 6.34
N LEU A 126 -1.98 0.68 6.13
CA LEU A 126 -1.51 1.45 4.98
C LEU A 126 -1.85 0.78 3.65
N ARG A 127 -1.72 -0.54 3.57
CA ARG A 127 -2.16 -1.32 2.40
C ARG A 127 -3.68 -1.26 2.20
N HIS A 128 -4.45 -1.29 3.29
CA HIS A 128 -5.91 -1.10 3.24
C HIS A 128 -6.27 0.31 2.76
N THR A 129 -5.55 1.32 3.26
CA THR A 129 -5.69 2.72 2.83
C THR A 129 -5.40 2.86 1.33
N PHE A 130 -4.32 2.26 0.83
CA PHE A 130 -4.04 2.24 -0.61
C PHE A 130 -5.24 1.72 -1.42
N ALA A 131 -5.80 0.57 -1.03
CA ALA A 131 -6.93 -0.02 -1.74
C ALA A 131 -8.15 0.93 -1.77
N THR A 132 -8.50 1.51 -0.62
CA THR A 132 -9.63 2.43 -0.49
C THR A 132 -9.40 3.70 -1.32
N LEU A 133 -8.22 4.33 -1.21
CA LEU A 133 -7.89 5.53 -1.98
C LEU A 133 -7.84 5.26 -3.49
N ALA A 134 -7.36 4.08 -3.92
CA ALA A 134 -7.34 3.69 -5.31
C ALA A 134 -8.76 3.58 -5.90
N LEU A 135 -9.68 2.97 -5.15
CA LEU A 135 -11.09 2.89 -5.55
C LEU A 135 -11.75 4.28 -5.61
N GLN A 136 -11.49 5.14 -4.62
CA GLN A 136 -11.97 6.53 -4.63
C GLN A 136 -11.45 7.34 -5.81
N LYS A 137 -10.26 7.00 -6.34
CA LYS A 137 -9.69 7.57 -7.56
C LYS A 137 -10.19 6.89 -8.84
N ASN A 138 -11.27 6.12 -8.77
CA ASN A 138 -11.88 5.38 -9.88
C ASN A 138 -10.98 4.31 -10.54
N ILE A 139 -9.97 3.80 -9.82
CA ILE A 139 -9.25 2.59 -10.25
C ILE A 139 -10.20 1.41 -10.05
N SER A 140 -10.40 0.60 -11.08
CA SER A 140 -11.36 -0.51 -11.01
C SER A 140 -10.99 -1.52 -9.93
N LEU A 141 -12.00 -2.12 -9.31
CA LEU A 141 -11.81 -3.16 -8.29
C LEU A 141 -10.94 -4.32 -8.81
N ALA A 142 -11.13 -4.72 -10.07
CA ALA A 142 -10.32 -5.77 -10.71
C ALA A 142 -8.84 -5.38 -10.78
N SER A 143 -8.54 -4.11 -11.10
CA SER A 143 -7.17 -3.58 -11.11
C SER A 143 -6.57 -3.57 -9.69
N VAL A 144 -7.32 -3.10 -8.71
CA VAL A 144 -6.87 -3.08 -7.31
C VAL A 144 -6.60 -4.50 -6.80
N GLN A 145 -7.47 -5.46 -7.10
CA GLN A 145 -7.27 -6.87 -6.78
C GLN A 145 -5.98 -7.43 -7.38
N LYS A 146 -5.73 -7.15 -8.65
CA LYS A 146 -4.54 -7.59 -9.38
C LYS A 146 -3.27 -6.99 -8.79
N ILE A 147 -3.27 -5.69 -8.46
CA ILE A 147 -2.16 -4.98 -7.81
C ILE A 147 -1.86 -5.59 -6.44
N LEU A 148 -2.89 -5.82 -5.65
CA LEU A 148 -2.74 -6.38 -4.30
C LEU A 148 -2.39 -7.89 -4.32
N GLY A 149 -2.70 -8.60 -5.40
CA GLY A 149 -2.48 -10.05 -5.49
C GLY A 149 -3.42 -10.83 -4.58
N HIS A 150 -4.69 -10.47 -4.57
CA HIS A 150 -5.74 -11.20 -3.88
C HIS A 150 -6.30 -12.30 -4.80
N ASP A 151 -6.29 -13.55 -4.33
CA ASP A 151 -6.79 -14.70 -5.07
C ASP A 151 -8.31 -14.89 -4.94
N ARG A 152 -8.95 -14.23 -3.96
CA ARG A 152 -10.37 -14.36 -3.67
C ARG A 152 -11.05 -12.98 -3.64
N LEU A 153 -12.19 -12.86 -4.30
CA LEU A 153 -13.08 -11.69 -4.27
C LEU A 153 -13.46 -11.27 -2.84
N ALA A 154 -13.70 -12.25 -1.96
CA ALA A 154 -14.06 -12.01 -0.57
C ALA A 154 -13.04 -11.15 0.22
N THR A 155 -11.76 -11.18 -0.16
CA THR A 155 -10.73 -10.39 0.53
C THR A 155 -10.74 -8.93 0.10
N THR A 156 -11.31 -8.62 -1.06
CA THR A 156 -11.36 -7.25 -1.60
C THR A 156 -12.73 -6.61 -1.38
N SER A 157 -13.80 -7.40 -1.19
CA SER A 157 -15.13 -6.90 -0.82
C SER A 157 -15.14 -6.15 0.52
N ILE A 158 -14.18 -6.42 1.41
CA ILE A 158 -13.98 -5.66 2.66
C ILE A 158 -13.65 -4.18 2.38
N TYR A 159 -13.13 -3.86 1.19
CA TYR A 159 -12.82 -2.49 0.76
C TYR A 159 -14.00 -1.78 0.11
N LEU A 160 -15.11 -2.49 -0.13
CA LEU A 160 -16.34 -1.95 -0.70
C LEU A 160 -17.28 -1.33 0.36
N ASN A 161 -16.77 -0.83 1.46
CA ASN A 161 -17.53 0.07 2.32
C ASN A 161 -17.74 1.41 1.60
N PHE A 162 -18.40 1.33 0.43
CA PHE A 162 -19.04 2.51 -0.13
C PHE A 162 -20.15 2.90 0.85
N THR A 163 -20.09 4.11 1.39
CA THR A 163 -21.25 4.69 2.06
C THR A 163 -22.35 4.87 1.01
N ASP A 164 -23.60 4.86 1.45
CA ASP A 164 -24.73 5.12 0.54
C ASP A 164 -24.55 6.43 -0.23
N GLU A 165 -23.88 7.42 0.37
CA GLU A 165 -23.50 8.69 -0.28
C GLU A 165 -22.58 8.48 -1.48
N HIS A 166 -21.58 7.59 -1.40
CA HIS A 166 -20.72 7.26 -2.53
C HIS A 166 -21.48 6.59 -3.68
N VAL A 167 -22.43 5.72 -3.36
CA VAL A 167 -23.27 5.05 -4.36
C VAL A 167 -24.15 6.04 -5.09
N VAL A 168 -24.79 6.95 -4.35
CA VAL A 168 -25.66 8.00 -4.92
C VAL A 168 -24.84 8.97 -5.78
N ASP A 169 -23.68 9.40 -5.31
CA ASP A 169 -22.80 10.33 -6.02
C ASP A 169 -22.22 9.68 -7.32
N GLU A 170 -21.82 8.41 -7.25
CA GLU A 170 -21.36 7.69 -8.44
C GLU A 170 -22.48 7.52 -9.47
N PHE A 171 -23.68 7.16 -9.03
CA PHE A 171 -24.85 7.04 -9.89
C PHE A 171 -25.18 8.38 -10.56
N SER A 172 -25.24 9.47 -9.78
CA SER A 172 -25.56 10.80 -10.28
C SER A 172 -24.55 11.37 -11.29
N ARG A 173 -23.30 10.90 -11.24
CA ARG A 173 -22.26 11.32 -12.20
C ARG A 173 -22.24 10.50 -13.48
N LYS A 174 -22.75 9.26 -13.47
CA LYS A 174 -22.65 8.34 -14.60
C LYS A 174 -23.97 8.14 -15.36
N TRP A 175 -25.10 8.53 -14.75
CA TRP A 175 -26.45 8.40 -15.29
C TRP A 175 -27.03 9.75 -15.67
#